data_e741e5e33bd03f48982e26bb1007e872
#
_entry.id   e741e5e33bd03f48982e26bb1007e872
#
_cell.length_a   1.000
_cell.length_b   1.000
_cell.length_c   1.000
_cell.angle_alpha   90.00
_cell.angle_beta   90.00
_cell.angle_gamma   90.00
#
_symmetry.space_group_name_H-M   'P 1'
#
loop_
_entity.id
_entity.type
_entity.pdbx_description
1 polymer ?
#
loop_
_entity_poly.entity_id
_entity_poly.type
_entity_poly.pdbx_seq_one_letter_code
_entity_poly.pdbx_strand_id
1 'polypeptide(L)'
;MLRKLFKHDFHALSRLLIPANLAILGATILASFGFAYTIRNSFGVATEGAFYGMLQGIVGLLMGLMFVAIFAAYFFMAFVIFHRFYSHFIGNEGYLTFTLPVKTSQLLWSKVLSAMLWLLISAVVGMICFFLFILFGTAEAGIINADVFRVIGEGLAALREIYVGEITVFIILAVIISVVGSLSGILQIYLSLVMGGIVSQKHKLAAGIGFYFLLNVVVGIITSILQTVIMVPWMQTDALDSFNFANSAQEGISAVFSILVNPVLIYSIAVSAVLSVGYYLLTHYLLKNKLNLE
;
A
#
# COMPACT_ATOMS: atom_id res chain seq x y z
N MET A 1 -23.40 -19.10 2.15
CA MET A 1 -22.56 -19.36 0.96
C MET A 1 -21.28 -18.49 0.94
N LEU A 2 -21.36 -17.16 1.05
CA LEU A 2 -20.22 -16.22 1.04
C LEU A 2 -19.06 -16.65 1.95
N ARG A 3 -19.33 -17.02 3.22
CA ARG A 3 -18.29 -17.43 4.19
C ARG A 3 -17.48 -18.66 3.72
N LYS A 4 -18.10 -19.63 3.05
CA LYS A 4 -17.43 -20.81 2.53
C LYS A 4 -16.53 -20.47 1.34
N LEU A 5 -17.02 -19.62 0.41
CA LEU A 5 -16.26 -19.14 -0.74
C LEU A 5 -15.05 -18.31 -0.27
N PHE A 6 -15.26 -17.37 0.65
CA PHE A 6 -14.21 -16.57 1.23
C PHE A 6 -13.11 -17.44 1.90
N LYS A 7 -13.48 -18.40 2.74
CA LYS A 7 -12.52 -19.30 3.39
C LYS A 7 -11.67 -20.06 2.37
N HIS A 8 -12.29 -20.56 1.30
CA HIS A 8 -11.59 -21.25 0.22
C HIS A 8 -10.62 -20.34 -0.52
N ASP A 9 -11.07 -19.14 -0.91
CA ASP A 9 -10.25 -18.16 -1.62
C ASP A 9 -9.09 -17.66 -0.77
N PHE A 10 -9.35 -17.37 0.51
CA PHE A 10 -8.33 -16.93 1.46
C PHE A 10 -7.26 -18.01 1.67
N HIS A 11 -7.66 -19.27 1.87
CA HIS A 11 -6.73 -20.38 2.08
C HIS A 11 -5.91 -20.69 0.82
N ALA A 12 -6.50 -20.56 -0.35
CA ALA A 12 -5.77 -20.80 -1.58
C ALA A 12 -4.72 -19.72 -1.88
N LEU A 13 -4.99 -18.45 -1.52
CA LEU A 13 -4.01 -17.35 -1.58
C LEU A 13 -2.91 -17.53 -0.53
N SER A 14 -3.23 -18.03 0.66
CA SER A 14 -2.26 -18.19 1.76
C SER A 14 -1.06 -19.05 1.38
N ARG A 15 -1.25 -20.09 0.58
CA ARG A 15 -0.19 -21.00 0.14
C ARG A 15 0.95 -20.31 -0.61
N LEU A 16 0.65 -19.22 -1.33
CA LEU A 16 1.63 -18.44 -2.09
C LEU A 16 2.07 -17.19 -1.34
N LEU A 17 1.15 -16.52 -0.64
CA LEU A 17 1.42 -15.23 -0.01
C LEU A 17 2.14 -15.36 1.33
N ILE A 18 1.94 -16.45 2.09
CA ILE A 18 2.69 -16.68 3.33
C ILE A 18 4.19 -16.84 3.06
N PRO A 19 4.65 -17.76 2.18
CA PRO A 19 6.08 -17.88 1.93
C PRO A 19 6.68 -16.62 1.29
N ALA A 20 5.91 -15.88 0.47
CA ALA A 20 6.38 -14.61 -0.08
C ALA A 20 6.60 -13.54 1.02
N ASN A 21 5.67 -13.39 1.96
CA ASN A 21 5.83 -12.48 3.11
C ASN A 21 7.00 -12.90 4.01
N LEU A 22 7.21 -14.21 4.25
CA LEU A 22 8.35 -14.71 5.01
C LEU A 22 9.68 -14.44 4.29
N ALA A 23 9.70 -14.58 2.97
CA ALA A 23 10.89 -14.24 2.17
C ALA A 23 11.25 -12.75 2.26
N ILE A 24 10.23 -11.87 2.26
CA ILE A 24 10.44 -10.42 2.45
C ILE A 24 11.03 -10.14 3.84
N LEU A 25 10.49 -10.75 4.90
CA LEU A 25 11.04 -10.61 6.26
C LEU A 25 12.51 -11.05 6.31
N GLY A 26 12.85 -12.21 5.76
CA GLY A 26 14.24 -12.71 5.71
C GLY A 26 15.16 -11.76 4.91
N ALA A 27 14.73 -11.31 3.74
CA ALA A 27 15.49 -10.37 2.91
C ALA A 27 15.69 -9.03 3.62
N THR A 28 14.71 -8.53 4.37
CA THR A 28 14.81 -7.29 5.14
C THR A 28 15.85 -7.39 6.25
N ILE A 29 15.88 -8.51 6.98
CA ILE A 29 16.89 -8.74 8.02
C ILE A 29 18.30 -8.76 7.39
N LEU A 30 18.48 -9.46 6.28
CA LEU A 30 19.75 -9.48 5.58
C LEU A 30 20.17 -8.09 5.08
N ALA A 31 19.22 -7.31 4.54
CA ALA A 31 19.47 -5.95 4.09
C ALA A 31 19.87 -5.01 5.24
N SER A 32 19.34 -5.22 6.46
CA SER A 32 19.68 -4.40 7.63
C SER A 32 21.14 -4.52 8.04
N PHE A 33 21.77 -5.69 7.91
CA PHE A 33 23.20 -5.87 8.16
C PHE A 33 24.06 -5.08 7.15
N GLY A 34 23.67 -5.09 5.88
CA GLY A 34 24.35 -4.28 4.85
C GLY A 34 24.24 -2.78 5.11
N PHE A 35 23.08 -2.33 5.56
CA PHE A 35 22.84 -0.94 5.96
C PHE A 35 23.70 -0.54 7.15
N ALA A 36 23.77 -1.37 8.20
CA ALA A 36 24.61 -1.16 9.35
C ALA A 36 26.09 -1.02 8.98
N TYR A 37 26.59 -1.91 8.10
CA TYR A 37 27.95 -1.82 7.60
C TYR A 37 28.22 -0.51 6.87
N THR A 38 27.30 -0.08 6.03
CA THR A 38 27.43 1.18 5.28
C THR A 38 27.46 2.39 6.19
N ILE A 39 26.55 2.46 7.18
CA ILE A 39 26.48 3.56 8.16
C ILE A 39 27.78 3.60 8.98
N ARG A 40 28.20 2.46 9.54
CA ARG A 40 29.40 2.38 10.38
C ARG A 40 30.63 2.92 9.64
N ASN A 41 30.77 2.61 8.37
CA ASN A 41 31.91 3.10 7.56
C ASN A 41 31.75 4.56 7.11
N SER A 42 30.54 5.08 7.02
CA SER A 42 30.30 6.50 6.65
C SER A 42 30.50 7.45 7.83
N PHE A 43 30.20 7.02 9.04
CA PHE A 43 30.35 7.81 10.26
C PHE A 43 31.55 7.41 11.16
N GLY A 44 32.17 6.27 10.89
CA GLY A 44 33.39 5.78 11.56
C GLY A 44 34.66 6.17 10.82
N VAL A 45 35.77 6.07 11.53
CA VAL A 45 37.14 6.41 11.06
C VAL A 45 37.32 6.06 9.60
N ALA A 46 37.71 7.07 8.80
CA ALA A 46 38.06 6.93 7.39
C ALA A 46 39.15 5.86 7.22
N THR A 47 38.74 4.66 6.84
CA THR A 47 39.65 3.62 6.40
C THR A 47 40.02 3.96 4.94
N GLU A 48 41.03 4.79 4.78
CA GLU A 48 41.59 5.16 3.47
C GLU A 48 42.24 3.95 2.83
N GLY A 49 41.61 3.42 1.77
CA GLY A 49 42.20 2.37 0.95
C GLY A 49 41.25 1.92 -0.15
N ALA A 50 41.78 1.72 -1.36
CA ALA A 50 41.01 1.28 -2.52
C ALA A 50 40.21 -0.02 -2.24
N PHE A 51 40.75 -0.91 -1.43
CA PHE A 51 40.10 -2.15 -1.02
C PHE A 51 38.80 -1.91 -0.22
N TYR A 52 38.82 -0.98 0.74
CA TYR A 52 37.64 -0.63 1.53
C TYR A 52 36.57 0.05 0.68
N GLY A 53 36.95 0.93 -0.24
CA GLY A 53 36.03 1.53 -1.20
C GLY A 53 35.37 0.48 -2.11
N MET A 54 36.12 -0.54 -2.54
CA MET A 54 35.58 -1.65 -3.32
C MET A 54 34.60 -2.49 -2.52
N LEU A 55 34.88 -2.82 -1.25
CA LEU A 55 33.97 -3.54 -0.35
C LEU A 55 32.68 -2.76 -0.10
N GLN A 56 32.79 -1.46 0.15
CA GLN A 56 31.61 -0.59 0.35
C GLN A 56 30.75 -0.54 -0.93
N GLY A 57 31.36 -0.48 -2.09
CA GLY A 57 30.66 -0.56 -3.39
C GLY A 57 29.92 -1.88 -3.57
N ILE A 58 30.53 -3.02 -3.22
CA ILE A 58 29.90 -4.35 -3.29
C ILE A 58 28.72 -4.44 -2.32
N VAL A 59 28.89 -3.99 -1.07
CA VAL A 59 27.81 -3.99 -0.07
C VAL A 59 26.65 -3.10 -0.50
N GLY A 60 26.94 -1.91 -1.02
CA GLY A 60 25.92 -0.99 -1.56
C GLY A 60 25.15 -1.62 -2.73
N LEU A 61 25.84 -2.32 -3.64
CA LEU A 61 25.21 -3.02 -4.74
C LEU A 61 24.33 -4.17 -4.26
N LEU A 62 24.79 -4.96 -3.30
CA LEU A 62 24.00 -6.04 -2.70
C LEU A 62 22.75 -5.51 -1.99
N MET A 63 22.86 -4.39 -1.26
CA MET A 63 21.71 -3.72 -0.68
C MET A 63 20.71 -3.27 -1.74
N GLY A 64 21.19 -2.64 -2.81
CA GLY A 64 20.34 -2.24 -3.94
C GLY A 64 19.58 -3.42 -4.53
N LEU A 65 20.26 -4.56 -4.74
CA LEU A 65 19.62 -5.79 -5.21
C LEU A 65 18.58 -6.33 -4.22
N MET A 66 18.83 -6.27 -2.90
CA MET A 66 17.86 -6.66 -1.88
C MET A 66 16.61 -5.79 -1.91
N PHE A 67 16.73 -4.47 -2.04
CA PHE A 67 15.57 -3.58 -2.21
C PHE A 67 14.77 -3.92 -3.47
N VAL A 68 15.44 -4.15 -4.59
CA VAL A 68 14.78 -4.58 -5.84
C VAL A 68 14.06 -5.92 -5.63
N ALA A 69 14.67 -6.88 -4.95
CA ALA A 69 14.05 -8.17 -4.65
C ALA A 69 12.81 -8.04 -3.77
N ILE A 70 12.86 -7.20 -2.73
CA ILE A 70 11.71 -6.91 -1.87
C ILE A 70 10.58 -6.27 -2.69
N PHE A 71 10.90 -5.28 -3.53
CA PHE A 71 9.92 -4.64 -4.39
C PHE A 71 9.30 -5.61 -5.39
N ALA A 72 10.12 -6.44 -6.01
CA ALA A 72 9.66 -7.50 -6.93
C ALA A 72 8.75 -8.52 -6.23
N ALA A 73 9.03 -8.87 -4.98
CA ALA A 73 8.19 -9.78 -4.19
C ALA A 73 6.81 -9.17 -3.88
N TYR A 74 6.73 -7.88 -3.54
CA TYR A 74 5.45 -7.18 -3.38
C TYR A 74 4.67 -7.11 -4.69
N PHE A 75 5.35 -6.82 -5.79
CA PHE A 75 4.74 -6.81 -7.12
C PHE A 75 4.21 -8.20 -7.49
N PHE A 76 4.98 -9.25 -7.22
CA PHE A 76 4.56 -10.64 -7.43
C PHE A 76 3.32 -10.99 -6.59
N MET A 77 3.25 -10.59 -5.31
CA MET A 77 2.07 -10.82 -4.48
C MET A 77 0.82 -10.14 -5.05
N ALA A 78 0.94 -8.89 -5.48
CA ALA A 78 -0.16 -8.19 -6.15
C ALA A 78 -0.56 -8.90 -7.44
N PHE A 79 0.41 -9.31 -8.26
CA PHE A 79 0.16 -10.05 -9.49
C PHE A 79 -0.59 -11.37 -9.25
N VAL A 80 -0.22 -12.15 -8.23
CA VAL A 80 -0.92 -13.39 -7.86
C VAL A 80 -2.38 -13.15 -7.52
N ILE A 81 -2.68 -12.10 -6.75
CA ILE A 81 -4.06 -11.73 -6.39
C ILE A 81 -4.89 -11.42 -7.63
N PHE A 82 -4.34 -10.60 -8.54
CA PHE A 82 -5.05 -10.18 -9.74
C PHE A 82 -5.15 -11.27 -10.80
N HIS A 83 -4.09 -12.05 -10.99
CA HIS A 83 -4.11 -13.20 -11.88
C HIS A 83 -5.16 -14.23 -11.48
N ARG A 84 -5.34 -14.44 -10.16
CA ARG A 84 -6.38 -15.32 -9.66
C ARG A 84 -7.78 -14.83 -9.98
N PHE A 85 -8.05 -13.50 -9.85
CA PHE A 85 -9.33 -12.94 -10.27
C PHE A 85 -9.55 -13.15 -11.79
N TYR A 86 -8.52 -12.86 -12.57
CA TYR A 86 -8.57 -13.05 -14.04
C TYR A 86 -8.89 -14.49 -14.42
N SER A 87 -8.18 -15.47 -13.85
CA SER A 87 -8.38 -16.90 -14.15
C SER A 87 -9.80 -17.36 -13.84
N HIS A 88 -10.32 -16.96 -12.67
CA HIS A 88 -11.64 -17.39 -12.20
C HIS A 88 -12.83 -16.70 -12.85
N PHE A 89 -12.70 -15.48 -13.38
CA PHE A 89 -13.83 -14.74 -13.96
C PHE A 89 -13.74 -14.56 -15.48
N ILE A 90 -12.55 -14.42 -16.03
CA ILE A 90 -12.34 -14.02 -17.43
C ILE A 90 -11.63 -15.13 -18.21
N GLY A 91 -10.82 -15.93 -17.53
CA GLY A 91 -10.08 -17.05 -18.09
C GLY A 91 -10.94 -18.32 -18.24
N ASN A 92 -10.27 -19.42 -18.56
CA ASN A 92 -10.92 -20.71 -18.85
C ASN A 92 -11.74 -21.29 -17.68
N GLU A 93 -11.45 -20.90 -16.43
CA GLU A 93 -12.20 -21.33 -15.26
C GLU A 93 -13.47 -20.50 -15.02
N GLY A 94 -13.67 -19.42 -15.78
CA GLY A 94 -14.82 -18.53 -15.64
C GLY A 94 -16.14 -19.27 -15.86
N TYR A 95 -16.20 -20.16 -16.86
CA TYR A 95 -17.39 -20.98 -17.11
C TYR A 95 -17.81 -21.78 -15.87
N LEU A 96 -16.87 -22.48 -15.22
CA LEU A 96 -17.15 -23.27 -14.02
C LEU A 96 -17.59 -22.38 -12.85
N THR A 97 -17.04 -21.18 -12.73
CA THR A 97 -17.37 -20.24 -11.66
C THR A 97 -18.82 -19.75 -11.77
N PHE A 98 -19.32 -19.50 -12.98
CA PHE A 98 -20.69 -19.04 -13.21
C PHE A 98 -21.75 -20.16 -13.23
N THR A 99 -21.36 -21.44 -13.29
CA THR A 99 -22.28 -22.58 -13.11
C THR A 99 -22.62 -22.85 -11.64
N LEU A 100 -21.88 -22.26 -10.70
CA LEU A 100 -22.18 -22.40 -9.27
C LEU A 100 -23.53 -21.76 -8.91
N PRO A 101 -24.38 -22.39 -8.07
CA PRO A 101 -25.68 -21.86 -7.69
C PRO A 101 -25.57 -20.73 -6.64
N VAL A 102 -24.79 -19.69 -6.97
CA VAL A 102 -24.54 -18.53 -6.09
C VAL A 102 -24.69 -17.22 -6.88
N LYS A 103 -25.08 -16.15 -6.18
CA LYS A 103 -25.22 -14.83 -6.81
C LYS A 103 -23.86 -14.26 -7.21
N THR A 104 -23.77 -13.64 -8.38
CA THR A 104 -22.54 -12.99 -8.89
C THR A 104 -21.93 -12.01 -7.89
N SER A 105 -22.79 -11.29 -7.15
CA SER A 105 -22.35 -10.38 -6.07
C SER A 105 -21.59 -11.11 -4.96
N GLN A 106 -22.01 -12.33 -4.58
CA GLN A 106 -21.32 -13.11 -3.54
C GLN A 106 -19.98 -13.64 -4.01
N LEU A 107 -19.89 -14.00 -5.29
CA LEU A 107 -18.62 -14.40 -5.94
C LEU A 107 -17.64 -13.22 -5.97
N LEU A 108 -18.10 -12.03 -6.38
CA LEU A 108 -17.26 -10.83 -6.43
C LEU A 108 -16.76 -10.44 -5.03
N TRP A 109 -17.67 -10.39 -4.04
CA TRP A 109 -17.29 -10.04 -2.67
C TRP A 109 -16.32 -11.03 -2.01
N SER A 110 -16.43 -12.33 -2.30
CA SER A 110 -15.46 -13.31 -1.77
C SER A 110 -14.04 -13.01 -2.24
N LYS A 111 -13.88 -12.64 -3.52
CA LYS A 111 -12.58 -12.30 -4.12
C LYS A 111 -12.05 -10.97 -3.58
N VAL A 112 -12.91 -9.94 -3.53
CA VAL A 112 -12.53 -8.61 -3.01
C VAL A 112 -12.08 -8.70 -1.56
N LEU A 113 -12.86 -9.36 -0.69
CA LEU A 113 -12.52 -9.48 0.73
C LEU A 113 -11.24 -10.29 0.96
N SER A 114 -11.04 -11.39 0.23
CA SER A 114 -9.83 -12.19 0.36
C SER A 114 -8.59 -11.42 -0.12
N ALA A 115 -8.70 -10.70 -1.23
CA ALA A 115 -7.63 -9.84 -1.75
C ALA A 115 -7.30 -8.70 -0.78
N MET A 116 -8.33 -8.00 -0.27
CA MET A 116 -8.19 -6.88 0.66
C MET A 116 -7.47 -7.33 1.94
N LEU A 117 -7.90 -8.45 2.55
CA LEU A 117 -7.26 -8.95 3.76
C LEU A 117 -5.80 -9.32 3.53
N TRP A 118 -5.46 -9.95 2.40
CA TRP A 118 -4.08 -10.28 2.10
C TRP A 118 -3.23 -9.04 1.84
N LEU A 119 -3.76 -8.01 1.17
CA LEU A 119 -3.05 -6.75 0.99
C LEU A 119 -2.82 -6.03 2.33
N LEU A 120 -3.81 -6.03 3.21
CA LEU A 120 -3.66 -5.45 4.56
C LEU A 120 -2.63 -6.23 5.41
N ILE A 121 -2.66 -7.56 5.37
CA ILE A 121 -1.65 -8.40 6.05
C ILE A 121 -0.26 -8.08 5.50
N SER A 122 -0.09 -8.02 4.19
CA SER A 122 1.20 -7.69 3.57
C SER A 122 1.65 -6.28 3.87
N ALA A 123 0.73 -5.31 4.00
CA ALA A 123 1.05 -3.95 4.43
C ALA A 123 1.55 -3.92 5.89
N VAL A 124 0.92 -4.67 6.79
CA VAL A 124 1.38 -4.81 8.18
C VAL A 124 2.76 -5.47 8.24
N VAL A 125 2.97 -6.54 7.47
CA VAL A 125 4.31 -7.17 7.35
C VAL A 125 5.33 -6.16 6.84
N GLY A 126 4.97 -5.34 5.84
CA GLY A 126 5.85 -4.28 5.32
C GLY A 126 6.21 -3.23 6.38
N MET A 127 5.25 -2.81 7.20
CA MET A 127 5.54 -1.90 8.32
C MET A 127 6.48 -2.54 9.35
N ILE A 128 6.27 -3.81 9.69
CA ILE A 128 7.16 -4.56 10.58
C ILE A 128 8.56 -4.66 9.95
N CYS A 129 8.66 -4.99 8.67
CA CYS A 129 9.92 -5.04 7.94
C CYS A 129 10.66 -3.70 7.98
N PHE A 130 9.97 -2.61 7.73
CA PHE A 130 10.54 -1.26 7.77
C PHE A 130 11.07 -0.92 9.17
N PHE A 131 10.30 -1.23 10.21
CA PHE A 131 10.72 -1.03 11.60
C PHE A 131 11.94 -1.88 11.96
N LEU A 132 11.93 -3.18 11.61
CA LEU A 132 13.05 -4.08 11.83
C LEU A 132 14.31 -3.64 11.07
N PHE A 133 14.16 -3.17 9.83
CA PHE A 133 15.26 -2.67 9.03
C PHE A 133 15.97 -1.50 9.72
N ILE A 134 15.21 -0.53 10.22
CA ILE A 134 15.77 0.60 10.95
C ILE A 134 16.39 0.12 12.26
N LEU A 135 15.67 -0.68 13.04
CA LEU A 135 16.12 -1.14 14.36
C LEU A 135 17.44 -1.91 14.28
N PHE A 136 17.50 -2.94 13.44
CA PHE A 136 18.70 -3.77 13.30
C PHE A 136 19.84 -3.00 12.62
N GLY A 137 19.53 -2.24 11.57
CA GLY A 137 20.54 -1.47 10.85
C GLY A 137 21.21 -0.42 11.72
N THR A 138 20.49 0.27 12.56
CA THR A 138 21.04 1.30 13.47
C THR A 138 21.67 0.71 14.72
N ALA A 139 21.13 -0.40 15.27
CA ALA A 139 21.71 -1.11 16.40
C ALA A 139 23.08 -1.70 16.06
N GLU A 140 23.20 -2.42 14.95
CA GLU A 140 24.45 -3.02 14.48
C GLU A 140 25.49 -1.95 14.07
N ALA A 141 25.06 -0.79 13.58
CA ALA A 141 25.93 0.34 13.32
C ALA A 141 26.52 0.99 14.59
N GLY A 142 26.05 0.58 15.77
CA GLY A 142 26.48 1.14 17.07
C GLY A 142 25.91 2.54 17.34
N ILE A 143 24.92 2.98 16.56
CA ILE A 143 24.24 4.27 16.73
C ILE A 143 23.23 4.17 17.88
N ILE A 144 22.57 3.03 18.01
CA ILE A 144 21.59 2.80 19.08
C ILE A 144 22.30 2.28 20.34
N ASN A 145 22.48 3.18 21.31
CA ASN A 145 22.85 2.88 22.68
C ASN A 145 21.60 2.92 23.56
N ALA A 146 21.72 2.47 24.83
CA ALA A 146 20.64 2.56 25.81
C ALA A 146 20.08 3.98 25.95
N ASP A 147 20.93 5.00 25.79
CA ASP A 147 20.54 6.41 25.81
C ASP A 147 19.61 6.81 24.67
N VAL A 148 19.79 6.23 23.48
CA VAL A 148 18.89 6.50 22.32
C VAL A 148 17.50 5.94 22.58
N PHE A 149 17.38 4.73 23.16
CA PHE A 149 16.07 4.19 23.54
C PHE A 149 15.40 5.05 24.61
N ARG A 150 16.18 5.60 25.56
CA ARG A 150 15.67 6.54 26.55
C ARG A 150 15.18 7.82 25.89
N VAL A 151 15.98 8.43 25.02
CA VAL A 151 15.60 9.65 24.26
C VAL A 151 14.38 9.43 23.39
N ILE A 152 14.29 8.27 22.69
CA ILE A 152 13.09 7.91 21.93
C ILE A 152 11.90 7.75 22.86
N GLY A 153 12.07 7.07 24.00
CA GLY A 153 11.00 6.90 25.00
C GLY A 153 10.51 8.22 25.58
N GLU A 154 11.43 9.11 25.94
CA GLU A 154 11.13 10.46 26.42
C GLU A 154 10.46 11.30 25.33
N GLY A 155 10.93 11.22 24.06
CA GLY A 155 10.32 11.87 22.93
C GLY A 155 8.90 11.37 22.62
N LEU A 156 8.68 10.05 22.67
CA LEU A 156 7.34 9.46 22.52
C LEU A 156 6.40 9.84 23.68
N ALA A 157 6.92 9.91 24.90
CA ALA A 157 6.15 10.37 26.06
C ALA A 157 5.75 11.84 25.90
N ALA A 158 6.67 12.69 25.50
CA ALA A 158 6.41 14.11 25.24
C ALA A 158 5.41 14.29 24.08
N LEU A 159 5.57 13.55 22.98
CA LEU A 159 4.60 13.55 21.87
C LEU A 159 3.22 13.10 22.36
N ARG A 160 3.15 12.08 23.21
CA ARG A 160 1.90 11.60 23.77
C ARG A 160 1.21 12.66 24.63
N GLU A 161 1.94 13.39 25.47
CA GLU A 161 1.36 14.44 26.32
C GLU A 161 0.84 15.63 25.51
N ILE A 162 1.55 16.00 24.45
CA ILE A 162 1.30 17.22 23.68
C ILE A 162 0.29 17.00 22.55
N TYR A 163 0.35 15.84 21.87
CA TYR A 163 -0.35 15.59 20.60
C TYR A 163 -1.28 14.37 20.59
N VAL A 164 -1.70 13.87 21.77
CA VAL A 164 -2.56 12.66 21.83
C VAL A 164 -3.78 12.76 20.94
N GLY A 165 -4.43 13.94 20.87
CA GLY A 165 -5.62 14.17 20.06
C GLY A 165 -5.33 14.03 18.57
N GLU A 166 -4.37 14.78 18.06
CA GLU A 166 -4.01 14.85 16.65
C GLU A 166 -3.45 13.52 16.14
N ILE A 167 -2.54 12.90 16.89
CA ILE A 167 -1.95 11.61 16.53
C ILE A 167 -3.04 10.51 16.49
N THR A 168 -3.95 10.51 17.46
CA THR A 168 -5.06 9.55 17.50
C THR A 168 -5.97 9.70 16.29
N VAL A 169 -6.36 10.93 15.95
CA VAL A 169 -7.17 11.22 14.76
C VAL A 169 -6.43 10.79 13.50
N PHE A 170 -5.15 11.14 13.38
CA PHE A 170 -4.31 10.73 12.25
C PHE A 170 -4.25 9.21 12.09
N ILE A 171 -4.01 8.45 13.16
CA ILE A 171 -3.96 6.99 13.12
C ILE A 171 -5.30 6.41 12.68
N ILE A 172 -6.41 6.91 13.22
CA ILE A 172 -7.75 6.47 12.84
C ILE A 172 -8.00 6.73 11.35
N LEU A 173 -7.72 7.94 10.87
CA LEU A 173 -7.86 8.30 9.46
C LEU A 173 -6.94 7.46 8.56
N ALA A 174 -5.70 7.22 8.98
CA ALA A 174 -4.73 6.39 8.25
C ALA A 174 -5.20 4.92 8.13
N VAL A 175 -5.81 4.36 9.17
CA VAL A 175 -6.41 3.02 9.12
C VAL A 175 -7.62 3.01 8.17
N ILE A 176 -8.50 4.00 8.27
CA ILE A 176 -9.69 4.08 7.39
C ILE A 176 -9.26 4.23 5.92
N ILE A 177 -8.32 5.12 5.61
CA ILE A 177 -7.85 5.29 4.22
C ILE A 177 -7.16 4.03 3.70
N SER A 178 -6.43 3.29 4.53
CA SER A 178 -5.81 2.03 4.14
C SER A 178 -6.84 0.98 3.73
N VAL A 179 -7.94 0.87 4.48
CA VAL A 179 -9.03 -0.06 4.19
C VAL A 179 -9.82 0.38 2.95
N VAL A 180 -10.29 1.62 2.91
CA VAL A 180 -11.11 2.15 1.80
C VAL A 180 -10.28 2.28 0.52
N GLY A 181 -9.03 2.72 0.62
CA GLY A 181 -8.10 2.83 -0.49
C GLY A 181 -7.74 1.47 -1.10
N SER A 182 -7.48 0.45 -0.26
CA SER A 182 -7.24 -0.92 -0.77
C SER A 182 -8.48 -1.49 -1.47
N LEU A 183 -9.67 -1.25 -0.94
CA LEU A 183 -10.94 -1.64 -1.57
C LEU A 183 -11.10 -0.97 -2.94
N SER A 184 -10.89 0.35 -3.02
CA SER A 184 -10.96 1.11 -4.27
C SER A 184 -9.95 0.60 -5.30
N GLY A 185 -8.69 0.38 -4.91
CA GLY A 185 -7.64 -0.11 -5.79
C GLY A 185 -7.92 -1.50 -6.35
N ILE A 186 -8.39 -2.44 -5.50
CA ILE A 186 -8.77 -3.79 -5.94
C ILE A 186 -9.92 -3.73 -6.95
N LEU A 187 -10.98 -2.97 -6.64
CA LEU A 187 -12.15 -2.85 -7.51
C LEU A 187 -11.82 -2.17 -8.83
N GLN A 188 -10.92 -1.19 -8.84
CA GLN A 188 -10.42 -0.55 -10.06
C GLN A 188 -9.71 -1.56 -10.98
N ILE A 189 -8.85 -2.41 -10.43
CA ILE A 189 -8.17 -3.46 -11.20
C ILE A 189 -9.17 -4.50 -11.70
N TYR A 190 -10.11 -4.92 -10.87
CA TYR A 190 -11.14 -5.86 -11.28
C TYR A 190 -12.01 -5.30 -12.41
N LEU A 191 -12.41 -4.03 -12.32
CA LEU A 191 -13.13 -3.35 -13.38
C LEU A 191 -12.32 -3.33 -14.68
N SER A 192 -11.04 -2.96 -14.60
CA SER A 192 -10.16 -2.88 -15.77
C SER A 192 -9.98 -4.24 -16.47
N LEU A 193 -9.81 -5.30 -15.67
CA LEU A 193 -9.70 -6.66 -16.20
C LEU A 193 -11.00 -7.12 -16.88
N VAL A 194 -12.16 -6.84 -16.27
CA VAL A 194 -13.47 -7.17 -16.87
C VAL A 194 -13.68 -6.40 -18.17
N MET A 195 -13.37 -5.11 -18.20
CA MET A 195 -13.44 -4.29 -19.44
C MET A 195 -12.51 -4.85 -20.53
N GLY A 196 -11.29 -5.21 -20.18
CA GLY A 196 -10.34 -5.84 -21.09
C GLY A 196 -10.85 -7.18 -21.65
N GLY A 197 -11.49 -7.99 -20.81
CA GLY A 197 -12.09 -9.26 -21.21
C GLY A 197 -13.27 -9.13 -22.17
N ILE A 198 -14.03 -8.02 -22.08
CA ILE A 198 -15.15 -7.73 -22.98
C ILE A 198 -14.66 -7.20 -24.33
N VAL A 199 -13.65 -6.32 -24.33
CA VAL A 199 -13.17 -5.63 -25.54
C VAL A 199 -12.27 -6.53 -26.40
N SER A 200 -11.44 -7.38 -25.79
CA SER A 200 -10.51 -8.22 -26.52
C SER A 200 -10.70 -9.69 -26.20
N GLN A 201 -11.03 -10.51 -27.20
CA GLN A 201 -11.15 -11.96 -27.02
C GLN A 201 -9.79 -12.67 -27.06
N LYS A 202 -8.82 -12.18 -27.86
CA LYS A 202 -7.51 -12.82 -28.05
C LYS A 202 -6.49 -12.43 -26.96
N HIS A 203 -6.48 -11.16 -26.56
CA HIS A 203 -5.49 -10.61 -25.62
C HIS A 203 -6.16 -9.96 -24.41
N LYS A 204 -7.07 -10.69 -23.75
CA LYS A 204 -7.89 -10.22 -22.61
C LYS A 204 -7.08 -9.54 -21.50
N LEU A 205 -5.95 -10.15 -21.12
CA LEU A 205 -5.09 -9.65 -20.04
C LEU A 205 -4.36 -8.35 -20.44
N ALA A 206 -3.80 -8.30 -21.65
CA ALA A 206 -3.13 -7.11 -22.16
C ALA A 206 -4.09 -5.93 -22.29
N ALA A 207 -5.30 -6.17 -22.79
CA ALA A 207 -6.37 -5.17 -22.84
C ALA A 207 -6.77 -4.70 -21.43
N GLY A 208 -6.88 -5.61 -20.45
CA GLY A 208 -7.15 -5.28 -19.05
C GLY A 208 -6.09 -4.36 -18.44
N ILE A 209 -4.81 -4.64 -18.71
CA ILE A 209 -3.70 -3.77 -18.27
C ILE A 209 -3.82 -2.39 -18.95
N GLY A 210 -4.11 -2.34 -20.25
CA GLY A 210 -4.32 -1.07 -20.96
C GLY A 210 -5.47 -0.25 -20.37
N PHE A 211 -6.61 -0.88 -20.04
CA PHE A 211 -7.72 -0.21 -19.36
C PHE A 211 -7.36 0.25 -17.96
N TYR A 212 -6.53 -0.49 -17.22
CA TYR A 212 -6.04 -0.06 -15.92
C TYR A 212 -5.25 1.25 -16.01
N PHE A 213 -4.31 1.36 -16.96
CA PHE A 213 -3.58 2.61 -17.19
C PHE A 213 -4.51 3.75 -17.62
N LEU A 214 -5.43 3.49 -18.51
CA LEU A 214 -6.41 4.48 -18.96
C LEU A 214 -7.27 4.99 -17.79
N LEU A 215 -7.81 4.09 -16.96
CA LEU A 215 -8.58 4.46 -15.78
C LEU A 215 -7.74 5.24 -14.78
N ASN A 216 -6.48 4.88 -14.55
CA ASN A 216 -5.59 5.65 -13.68
C ASN A 216 -5.39 7.07 -14.17
N VAL A 217 -5.16 7.26 -15.48
CA VAL A 217 -5.00 8.59 -16.07
C VAL A 217 -6.28 9.42 -15.93
N VAL A 218 -7.42 8.87 -16.36
CA VAL A 218 -8.71 9.58 -16.33
C VAL A 218 -9.11 9.93 -14.90
N VAL A 219 -9.09 8.96 -14.01
CA VAL A 219 -9.46 9.17 -12.60
C VAL A 219 -8.44 10.07 -11.91
N GLY A 220 -7.15 9.90 -12.20
CA GLY A 220 -6.08 10.75 -11.69
C GLY A 220 -6.28 12.22 -12.06
N ILE A 221 -6.60 12.53 -13.31
CA ILE A 221 -6.91 13.90 -13.75
C ILE A 221 -8.13 14.45 -13.01
N ILE A 222 -9.22 13.68 -12.95
CA ILE A 222 -10.46 14.12 -12.28
C ILE A 222 -10.20 14.39 -10.79
N THR A 223 -9.54 13.46 -10.10
CA THR A 223 -9.25 13.60 -8.66
C THR A 223 -8.28 14.74 -8.39
N SER A 224 -7.29 14.98 -9.24
CA SER A 224 -6.36 16.11 -9.12
C SER A 224 -7.07 17.45 -9.28
N ILE A 225 -7.97 17.57 -10.26
CA ILE A 225 -8.78 18.80 -10.46
C ILE A 225 -9.68 19.02 -9.24
N LEU A 226 -10.39 17.99 -8.79
CA LEU A 226 -11.26 18.07 -7.61
C LEU A 226 -10.47 18.45 -6.35
N GLN A 227 -9.30 17.85 -6.15
CA GLN A 227 -8.42 18.18 -5.03
C GLN A 227 -7.99 19.63 -5.07
N THR A 228 -7.58 20.14 -6.23
CA THR A 228 -7.17 21.53 -6.39
C THR A 228 -8.35 22.50 -6.10
N VAL A 229 -9.53 22.23 -6.66
CA VAL A 229 -10.72 23.06 -6.47
C VAL A 229 -11.18 23.12 -5.00
N ILE A 230 -11.04 22.00 -4.27
CA ILE A 230 -11.50 21.93 -2.87
C ILE A 230 -10.41 22.42 -1.90
N MET A 231 -9.14 22.04 -2.12
CA MET A 231 -8.07 22.30 -1.17
C MET A 231 -7.47 23.70 -1.29
N VAL A 232 -7.41 24.28 -2.49
CA VAL A 232 -6.82 25.63 -2.65
C VAL A 232 -7.61 26.70 -1.89
N PRO A 233 -8.96 26.79 -1.98
CA PRO A 233 -9.72 27.72 -1.16
C PRO A 233 -9.58 27.46 0.35
N TRP A 234 -9.55 26.18 0.74
CA TRP A 234 -9.35 25.80 2.15
C TRP A 234 -8.01 26.30 2.69
N MET A 235 -6.92 26.16 1.93
CA MET A 235 -5.59 26.63 2.33
C MET A 235 -5.48 28.17 2.40
N GLN A 236 -6.29 28.90 1.62
CA GLN A 236 -6.23 30.36 1.57
C GLN A 236 -6.98 31.05 2.72
N THR A 237 -7.98 30.38 3.32
CA THR A 237 -8.85 31.03 4.31
C THR A 237 -8.31 31.04 5.73
N ASP A 238 -7.71 29.93 6.21
CA ASP A 238 -7.34 29.82 7.63
C ASP A 238 -5.94 29.25 7.86
N ALA A 239 -5.35 28.59 6.85
CA ALA A 239 -4.12 27.84 7.01
C ALA A 239 -2.88 28.73 7.10
N LEU A 240 -2.80 29.76 6.25
CA LEU A 240 -1.63 30.65 6.19
C LEU A 240 -1.53 31.53 7.43
N ASP A 241 -2.67 32.01 7.95
CA ASP A 241 -2.70 32.82 9.16
C ASP A 241 -2.27 32.04 10.39
N SER A 242 -2.72 30.78 10.51
CA SER A 242 -2.33 29.90 11.62
C SER A 242 -0.84 29.55 11.59
N PHE A 243 -0.22 29.39 10.43
CA PHE A 243 1.22 29.18 10.29
C PHE A 243 2.05 30.41 10.69
N ASN A 244 1.59 31.61 10.34
CA ASN A 244 2.29 32.85 10.63
C ASN A 244 2.23 33.22 12.11
N PHE A 245 1.27 32.70 12.87
CA PHE A 245 1.11 32.94 14.32
C PHE A 245 1.63 31.82 15.21
N ALA A 246 2.20 30.74 14.64
CA ALA A 246 2.78 29.65 15.44
C ALA A 246 4.05 30.13 16.16
N ASN A 247 3.93 30.49 17.44
CA ASN A 247 5.02 30.97 18.25
C ASN A 247 5.87 29.84 18.85
N SER A 248 5.43 28.57 18.70
CA SER A 248 6.13 27.40 19.19
C SER A 248 6.13 26.27 18.16
N ALA A 249 7.13 25.38 18.22
CA ALA A 249 7.17 24.18 17.37
C ALA A 249 5.93 23.29 17.56
N GLN A 250 5.34 23.31 18.75
CA GLN A 250 4.13 22.58 19.11
C GLN A 250 2.90 23.10 18.34
N GLU A 251 2.68 24.40 18.34
CA GLU A 251 1.58 25.03 17.58
C GLU A 251 1.76 24.80 16.07
N GLY A 252 3.00 24.86 15.58
CA GLY A 252 3.31 24.57 14.19
C GLY A 252 2.98 23.14 13.78
N ILE A 253 3.29 22.13 14.60
CA ILE A 253 2.99 20.72 14.32
C ILE A 253 1.47 20.48 14.36
N SER A 254 0.76 20.98 15.37
CA SER A 254 -0.71 20.82 15.44
C SER A 254 -1.42 21.49 14.28
N ALA A 255 -0.93 22.68 13.83
CA ALA A 255 -1.41 23.36 12.64
C ALA A 255 -1.22 22.49 11.37
N VAL A 256 -0.05 21.85 11.20
CA VAL A 256 0.20 20.92 10.07
C VAL A 256 -0.82 19.79 10.06
N PHE A 257 -1.06 19.13 11.19
CA PHE A 257 -2.02 18.02 11.26
C PHE A 257 -3.46 18.48 10.98
N SER A 258 -3.90 19.55 11.62
CA SER A 258 -5.29 20.02 11.50
C SER A 258 -5.60 20.63 10.12
N ILE A 259 -4.65 21.36 9.54
CA ILE A 259 -4.87 22.15 8.33
C ILE A 259 -4.51 21.41 7.07
N LEU A 260 -3.41 20.64 7.07
CA LEU A 260 -2.92 19.95 5.88
C LEU A 260 -3.25 18.45 5.88
N VAL A 261 -2.87 17.73 6.96
CA VAL A 261 -2.92 16.27 6.95
C VAL A 261 -4.35 15.75 7.06
N ASN A 262 -5.11 16.19 8.04
CA ASN A 262 -6.47 15.68 8.28
C ASN A 262 -7.44 15.98 7.12
N PRO A 263 -7.52 17.20 6.56
CA PRO A 263 -8.40 17.46 5.42
C PRO A 263 -8.04 16.66 4.18
N VAL A 264 -6.74 16.48 3.88
CA VAL A 264 -6.28 15.66 2.74
C VAL A 264 -6.67 14.20 2.94
N LEU A 265 -6.53 13.65 4.13
CA LEU A 265 -6.95 12.28 4.44
C LEU A 265 -8.47 12.11 4.33
N ILE A 266 -9.25 13.04 4.88
CA ILE A 266 -10.72 13.02 4.81
C ILE A 266 -11.18 13.09 3.35
N TYR A 267 -10.62 14.02 2.57
CA TYR A 267 -10.87 14.10 1.13
C TYR A 267 -10.56 12.78 0.42
N SER A 268 -9.38 12.21 0.67
CA SER A 268 -8.94 10.96 0.05
C SER A 268 -9.84 9.78 0.41
N ILE A 269 -10.34 9.72 1.66
CA ILE A 269 -11.31 8.71 2.11
C ILE A 269 -12.63 8.89 1.36
N ALA A 270 -13.17 10.11 1.28
CA ALA A 270 -14.44 10.40 0.61
C ALA A 270 -14.37 10.03 -0.88
N VAL A 271 -13.34 10.47 -1.59
CA VAL A 271 -13.14 10.16 -3.01
C VAL A 271 -12.97 8.66 -3.22
N SER A 272 -12.14 7.98 -2.42
CA SER A 272 -11.94 6.52 -2.53
C SER A 272 -13.22 5.74 -2.25
N ALA A 273 -14.06 6.20 -1.32
CA ALA A 273 -15.35 5.57 -1.03
C ALA A 273 -16.32 5.70 -2.23
N VAL A 274 -16.44 6.90 -2.80
CA VAL A 274 -17.29 7.13 -3.98
C VAL A 274 -16.82 6.30 -5.17
N LEU A 275 -15.51 6.30 -5.44
CA LEU A 275 -14.91 5.51 -6.52
C LEU A 275 -15.12 4.01 -6.28
N SER A 276 -15.01 3.51 -5.05
CA SER A 276 -15.26 2.09 -4.71
C SER A 276 -16.67 1.67 -5.07
N VAL A 277 -17.66 2.50 -4.74
CA VAL A 277 -19.07 2.24 -5.10
C VAL A 277 -19.23 2.23 -6.62
N GLY A 278 -18.68 3.22 -7.33
CA GLY A 278 -18.73 3.28 -8.79
C GLY A 278 -18.09 2.08 -9.46
N TYR A 279 -16.89 1.71 -9.05
CA TYR A 279 -16.19 0.54 -9.57
C TYR A 279 -16.92 -0.77 -9.30
N TYR A 280 -17.50 -0.92 -8.09
CA TYR A 280 -18.29 -2.09 -7.75
C TYR A 280 -19.53 -2.23 -8.63
N LEU A 281 -20.31 -1.15 -8.77
CA LEU A 281 -21.53 -1.15 -9.58
C LEU A 281 -21.24 -1.48 -11.04
N LEU A 282 -20.21 -0.84 -11.61
CA LEU A 282 -19.79 -1.09 -12.99
C LEU A 282 -19.28 -2.53 -13.18
N THR A 283 -18.41 -3.01 -12.28
CA THR A 283 -17.90 -4.38 -12.35
C THR A 283 -19.03 -5.40 -12.26
N HIS A 284 -19.95 -5.23 -11.30
CA HIS A 284 -21.09 -6.11 -11.14
C HIS A 284 -22.02 -6.11 -12.36
N TYR A 285 -22.32 -4.93 -12.90
CA TYR A 285 -23.15 -4.79 -14.10
C TYR A 285 -22.53 -5.47 -15.33
N LEU A 286 -21.22 -5.25 -15.55
CA LEU A 286 -20.50 -5.83 -16.68
C LEU A 286 -20.39 -7.34 -16.56
N LEU A 287 -20.08 -7.87 -15.39
CA LEU A 287 -20.04 -9.32 -15.15
C LEU A 287 -21.38 -10.01 -15.38
N LYS A 288 -22.49 -9.34 -15.01
CA LYS A 288 -23.83 -9.92 -15.15
C LYS A 288 -24.37 -9.87 -16.58
N ASN A 289 -24.10 -8.78 -17.31
CA ASN A 289 -24.84 -8.47 -18.55
C ASN A 289 -23.99 -8.51 -19.82
N LYS A 290 -22.68 -8.40 -19.73
CA LYS A 290 -21.80 -8.17 -20.89
C LYS A 290 -20.66 -9.17 -21.04
N LEU A 291 -20.38 -9.96 -20.00
CA LEU A 291 -19.28 -10.91 -20.09
C LEU A 291 -19.73 -12.13 -20.92
N ASN A 292 -19.22 -12.21 -22.15
CA ASN A 292 -19.40 -13.38 -23.02
C ASN A 292 -18.22 -14.32 -22.78
N LEU A 293 -18.49 -15.54 -22.33
CA LEU A 293 -17.49 -16.56 -21.98
C LEU A 293 -17.23 -17.55 -23.14
N GLU A 294 -17.77 -17.25 -24.33
CA GLU A 294 -17.51 -18.04 -25.54
C GLU A 294 -16.12 -17.83 -26.12
#